data_45028d9b724679fff7c8c292760f042b
#
_entry.id   45028d9b724679fff7c8c292760f042b
#
_cell.length_a   1.000
_cell.length_b   1.000
_cell.length_c   1.000
_cell.angle_alpha   90.00
_cell.angle_beta   90.00
_cell.angle_gamma   90.00
#
_symmetry.space_group_name_H-M   'P 1'
#
loop_
_entity.id
_entity.type
_entity.pdbx_description
1 polymer ?
#
loop_
_entity_poly.entity_id
_entity_poly.type
_entity_poly.pdbx_seq_one_letter_code
_entity_poly.pdbx_strand_id
1 'polypeptide(L)'
;ALSSGITCVADITTTGAACTATQKLGMRSVIYREVGAMDKRRVDYAMRVAENDIMHWREEVDSSRITIGMAPAAMYACHPSVFGKVSEFARRENAPVAMHMAGNREEFNFIKYGSSPFSVHTMDQKRGYVEIPPWLPTGTTPVRYALNWGAFESDNVLAIHCVHVDDKDVQKLKEYDVAVAVCPRCNAQLGMGVAPINEFMR
;
A
#
# COMPACT_ATOMS: atom_id res chain seq x y z
N ALA A 1 -19.16 11.90 1.35
CA ALA A 1 -19.36 10.43 1.41
C ALA A 1 -20.77 10.11 1.92
N LEU A 2 -21.11 10.38 3.18
CA LEU A 2 -22.44 10.02 3.75
C LEU A 2 -23.63 10.58 2.95
N SER A 3 -23.59 11.86 2.53
CA SER A 3 -24.61 12.48 1.69
C SER A 3 -24.80 11.80 0.33
N SER A 4 -23.83 11.01 -0.11
CA SER A 4 -23.86 10.23 -1.35
C SER A 4 -24.19 8.75 -1.11
N GLY A 5 -24.62 8.38 0.10
CA GLY A 5 -24.99 7.01 0.45
C GLY A 5 -23.83 6.08 0.78
N ILE A 6 -22.59 6.60 0.96
CA ILE A 6 -21.43 5.80 1.35
C ILE A 6 -21.47 5.59 2.87
N THR A 7 -21.55 4.35 3.32
CA THR A 7 -21.66 3.97 4.73
C THR A 7 -20.43 3.30 5.30
N CYS A 8 -19.46 2.95 4.45
CA CYS A 8 -18.18 2.35 4.84
C CYS A 8 -17.07 2.92 3.98
N VAL A 9 -15.93 3.25 4.56
CA VAL A 9 -14.76 3.79 3.86
C VAL A 9 -13.49 3.03 4.24
N ALA A 10 -12.58 2.95 3.30
CA ALA A 10 -11.19 2.58 3.55
C ALA A 10 -10.31 3.80 3.28
N ASP A 11 -9.40 4.13 4.18
CA ASP A 11 -8.54 5.31 4.03
C ASP A 11 -7.12 5.04 4.51
N ILE A 12 -6.14 5.59 3.79
CA ILE A 12 -4.72 5.52 4.14
C ILE A 12 -4.30 6.89 4.66
N THR A 13 -3.74 6.94 5.87
CA THR A 13 -3.42 8.19 6.55
C THR A 13 -2.13 8.11 7.36
N THR A 14 -1.48 9.24 7.53
CA THR A 14 -0.30 9.40 8.40
C THR A 14 -0.62 10.11 9.71
N THR A 15 -1.79 10.74 9.84
CA THR A 15 -2.11 11.67 10.94
C THR A 15 -3.24 11.21 11.85
N GLY A 16 -3.92 10.10 11.56
CA GLY A 16 -5.09 9.65 12.30
C GLY A 16 -6.36 10.52 12.12
N ALA A 17 -6.32 11.55 11.28
CA ALA A 17 -7.48 12.43 11.05
C ALA A 17 -8.72 11.68 10.56
N ALA A 18 -8.51 10.63 9.76
CA ALA A 18 -9.58 9.76 9.28
C ALA A 18 -10.26 8.98 10.41
N CYS A 19 -9.49 8.54 11.44
CA CYS A 19 -10.04 7.90 12.64
C CYS A 19 -11.01 8.86 13.35
N THR A 20 -10.54 10.09 13.62
CA THR A 20 -11.37 11.13 14.27
C THR A 20 -12.61 11.46 13.45
N ALA A 21 -12.49 11.59 12.14
CA ALA A 21 -13.61 11.95 11.27
C ALA A 21 -14.66 10.84 11.21
N THR A 22 -14.26 9.58 10.99
CA THR A 22 -15.17 8.44 10.90
C THR A 22 -15.83 8.12 12.23
N GLN A 23 -15.09 8.26 13.34
CA GLN A 23 -15.62 8.14 14.70
C GLN A 23 -16.73 9.15 14.97
N LYS A 24 -16.48 10.44 14.71
CA LYS A 24 -17.47 11.52 14.92
C LYS A 24 -18.72 11.36 14.05
N LEU A 25 -18.57 10.84 12.85
CA LEU A 25 -19.68 10.62 11.91
C LEU A 25 -20.40 9.29 12.11
N GLY A 26 -19.93 8.42 13.01
CA GLY A 26 -20.48 7.09 13.21
C GLY A 26 -20.36 6.15 12.00
N MET A 27 -19.38 6.39 11.12
CA MET A 27 -19.16 5.58 9.92
C MET A 27 -18.41 4.29 10.26
N ARG A 28 -18.69 3.23 9.48
CA ARG A 28 -17.79 2.07 9.44
C ARG A 28 -16.57 2.40 8.60
N SER A 29 -15.40 1.98 9.07
CA SER A 29 -14.18 2.24 8.31
C SER A 29 -13.06 1.23 8.59
N VAL A 30 -12.18 1.10 7.61
CA VAL A 30 -10.86 0.50 7.79
C VAL A 30 -9.82 1.59 7.55
N ILE A 31 -9.08 1.96 8.57
CA ILE A 31 -8.09 3.03 8.50
C ILE A 31 -6.70 2.40 8.54
N TYR A 32 -5.90 2.69 7.54
CA TYR A 32 -4.56 2.16 7.40
C TYR A 32 -3.52 3.23 7.73
N ARG A 33 -2.67 2.96 8.71
CA ARG A 33 -1.51 3.80 9.01
C ARG A 33 -0.46 3.62 7.93
N GLU A 34 -0.21 4.65 7.14
CA GLU A 34 0.83 4.61 6.13
C GLU A 34 2.23 4.62 6.77
N VAL A 35 3.10 3.72 6.33
CA VAL A 35 4.48 3.63 6.78
C VAL A 35 5.44 3.54 5.60
N GLY A 36 6.51 4.31 5.64
CA GLY A 36 7.56 4.28 4.63
C GLY A 36 8.85 4.90 5.13
N ALA A 37 9.94 4.39 4.64
CA ALA A 37 11.26 4.96 4.80
C ALA A 37 12.10 4.56 3.59
N MET A 38 12.69 5.52 2.91
CA MET A 38 13.56 5.27 1.77
C MET A 38 14.91 4.70 2.22
N ASP A 39 15.48 5.22 3.29
CA ASP A 39 16.74 4.75 3.88
C ASP A 39 16.50 3.53 4.76
N LYS A 40 17.15 2.41 4.44
CA LYS A 40 17.05 1.14 5.19
C LYS A 40 17.27 1.33 6.70
N ARG A 41 18.20 2.19 7.09
CA ARG A 41 18.51 2.46 8.51
C ARG A 41 17.33 3.10 9.27
N ARG A 42 16.39 3.72 8.56
CA ARG A 42 15.21 4.38 9.13
C ARG A 42 13.98 3.48 9.18
N VAL A 43 14.02 2.31 8.52
CA VAL A 43 12.86 1.42 8.42
C VAL A 43 12.37 0.99 9.80
N ASP A 44 13.26 0.52 10.67
CA ASP A 44 12.86 0.05 12.01
C ASP A 44 12.29 1.17 12.89
N TYR A 45 12.81 2.38 12.74
CA TYR A 45 12.25 3.55 13.43
C TYR A 45 10.86 3.90 12.88
N ALA A 46 10.69 3.95 11.57
CA ALA A 46 9.40 4.25 10.94
C ALA A 46 8.33 3.20 11.31
N MET A 47 8.70 1.92 11.34
CA MET A 47 7.80 0.85 11.79
C MET A 47 7.36 1.05 13.24
N ARG A 48 8.30 1.28 14.17
CA ARG A 48 7.94 1.53 15.58
C ARG A 48 7.00 2.72 15.76
N VAL A 49 7.22 3.81 15.01
CA VAL A 49 6.32 4.98 15.06
C VAL A 49 4.92 4.58 14.58
N ALA A 50 4.82 3.88 13.43
CA ALA A 50 3.55 3.46 12.89
C ALA A 50 2.81 2.47 13.82
N GLU A 51 3.53 1.53 14.43
CA GLU A 51 2.97 0.59 15.40
C GLU A 51 2.42 1.33 16.64
N ASN A 52 3.15 2.29 17.18
CA ASN A 52 2.69 3.10 18.31
C ASN A 52 1.44 3.93 17.95
N ASP A 53 1.40 4.52 16.76
CA ASP A 53 0.23 5.26 16.28
C ASP A 53 -0.99 4.32 16.18
N ILE A 54 -0.83 3.12 15.62
CA ILE A 54 -1.91 2.14 15.50
C ILE A 54 -2.44 1.72 16.88
N MET A 55 -1.56 1.44 17.82
CA MET A 55 -1.99 1.06 19.18
C MET A 55 -2.78 2.19 19.84
N HIS A 56 -2.28 3.43 19.74
CA HIS A 56 -2.98 4.60 20.25
C HIS A 56 -4.34 4.82 19.57
N TRP A 57 -4.43 4.74 18.25
CA TRP A 57 -5.70 4.92 17.54
C TRP A 57 -6.72 3.84 17.88
N ARG A 58 -6.28 2.59 18.11
CA ARG A 58 -7.16 1.49 18.55
C ARG A 58 -7.82 1.75 19.90
N GLU A 59 -7.14 2.48 20.81
CA GLU A 59 -7.70 2.86 22.11
C GLU A 59 -8.75 3.97 22.00
N GLU A 60 -8.66 4.80 20.96
CA GLU A 60 -9.52 5.98 20.79
C GLU A 60 -10.79 5.71 19.96
N VAL A 61 -10.84 4.62 19.18
CA VAL A 61 -11.94 4.35 18.26
C VAL A 61 -12.89 3.27 18.75
N ASP A 62 -14.13 3.34 18.31
CA ASP A 62 -15.12 2.26 18.47
C ASP A 62 -14.75 1.07 17.57
N SER A 63 -14.11 0.07 18.14
CA SER A 63 -13.65 -1.13 17.44
C SER A 63 -14.76 -1.98 16.79
N SER A 64 -16.03 -1.74 17.16
CA SER A 64 -17.17 -2.41 16.52
C SER A 64 -17.45 -1.87 15.10
N ARG A 65 -16.92 -0.68 14.78
CA ARG A 65 -17.15 0.02 13.50
C ARG A 65 -15.86 0.39 12.77
N ILE A 66 -14.76 0.59 13.50
CA ILE A 66 -13.52 1.09 12.95
C ILE A 66 -12.40 0.07 13.19
N THR A 67 -11.83 -0.43 12.11
CA THR A 67 -10.67 -1.31 12.15
C THR A 67 -9.43 -0.52 11.76
N ILE A 68 -8.33 -0.72 12.50
CA ILE A 68 -7.05 -0.07 12.20
C ILE A 68 -6.07 -1.10 11.64
N GLY A 69 -5.53 -0.79 10.46
CA GLY A 69 -4.53 -1.58 9.77
C GLY A 69 -3.27 -0.80 9.46
N MET A 70 -2.43 -1.35 8.60
CA MET A 70 -1.18 -0.71 8.16
C MET A 70 -1.07 -0.72 6.64
N ALA A 71 -0.46 0.32 6.07
CA ALA A 71 -0.19 0.42 4.64
C ALA A 71 1.28 0.77 4.40
N PRO A 72 2.03 -0.02 3.64
CA PRO A 72 3.32 0.42 3.15
C PRO A 72 3.13 1.59 2.16
N ALA A 73 4.03 2.56 2.19
CA ALA A 73 4.08 3.61 1.18
C ALA A 73 4.34 3.02 -0.23
N ALA A 74 4.10 3.83 -1.26
CA ALA A 74 4.28 3.39 -2.65
C ALA A 74 5.67 2.81 -2.89
N MET A 75 5.75 1.82 -3.79
CA MET A 75 6.98 1.03 -4.02
C MET A 75 8.19 1.86 -4.42
N TYR A 76 7.96 2.99 -5.08
CA TYR A 76 9.00 3.95 -5.46
C TYR A 76 9.37 4.94 -4.33
N ALA A 77 8.64 4.92 -3.22
CA ALA A 77 8.78 5.85 -2.11
C ALA A 77 9.30 5.22 -0.80
N CYS A 78 9.51 3.90 -0.77
CA CYS A 78 10.01 3.23 0.42
C CYS A 78 11.03 2.12 0.12
N HIS A 79 11.84 1.79 1.11
CA HIS A 79 12.73 0.63 1.04
C HIS A 79 11.89 -0.66 1.02
N PRO A 80 12.18 -1.64 0.16
CA PRO A 80 11.34 -2.82 0.00
C PRO A 80 11.20 -3.69 1.25
N SER A 81 12.15 -3.64 2.19
CA SER A 81 12.02 -4.35 3.46
C SER A 81 10.83 -3.90 4.32
N VAL A 82 10.21 -2.75 4.00
CA VAL A 82 8.98 -2.29 4.64
C VAL A 82 7.83 -3.28 4.39
N PHE A 83 7.75 -3.87 3.20
CA PHE A 83 6.67 -4.80 2.85
C PHE A 83 6.62 -6.02 3.77
N GLY A 84 7.74 -6.72 3.93
CA GLY A 84 7.82 -7.88 4.83
C GLY A 84 7.55 -7.52 6.29
N LYS A 85 8.06 -6.36 6.76
CA LYS A 85 7.81 -5.90 8.13
C LYS A 85 6.34 -5.52 8.37
N VAL A 86 5.66 -4.94 7.38
CA VAL A 86 4.22 -4.67 7.45
C VAL A 86 3.43 -5.99 7.53
N SER A 87 3.79 -6.99 6.72
CA SER A 87 3.15 -8.31 6.79
C SER A 87 3.43 -9.02 8.12
N GLU A 88 4.64 -8.92 8.66
CA GLU A 88 4.98 -9.46 9.99
C GLU A 88 4.12 -8.81 11.09
N PHE A 89 4.01 -7.48 11.10
CA PHE A 89 3.13 -6.76 12.01
C PHE A 89 1.67 -7.21 11.85
N ALA A 90 1.19 -7.27 10.61
CA ALA A 90 -0.19 -7.63 10.32
C ALA A 90 -0.56 -9.04 10.83
N ARG A 91 0.32 -10.02 10.66
CA ARG A 91 0.13 -11.37 11.22
C ARG A 91 0.12 -11.36 12.75
N ARG A 92 1.06 -10.65 13.38
CA ARG A 92 1.16 -10.55 14.84
C ARG A 92 -0.08 -9.90 15.47
N GLU A 93 -0.60 -8.87 14.84
CA GLU A 93 -1.68 -8.03 15.36
C GLU A 93 -3.06 -8.35 14.77
N ASN A 94 -3.15 -9.34 13.89
CA ASN A 94 -4.35 -9.64 13.09
C ASN A 94 -4.93 -8.38 12.42
N ALA A 95 -4.05 -7.58 11.81
CA ALA A 95 -4.38 -6.29 11.22
C ALA A 95 -4.50 -6.37 9.70
N PRO A 96 -5.47 -5.69 9.07
CA PRO A 96 -5.55 -5.64 7.61
C PRO A 96 -4.42 -4.78 7.03
N VAL A 97 -4.02 -5.12 5.80
CA VAL A 97 -3.01 -4.40 5.02
C VAL A 97 -3.63 -3.83 3.75
N ALA A 98 -3.30 -2.60 3.39
CA ALA A 98 -3.62 -2.05 2.09
C ALA A 98 -2.37 -1.47 1.43
N MET A 99 -2.25 -1.60 0.11
CA MET A 99 -1.13 -1.02 -0.63
C MET A 99 -1.53 -0.58 -2.03
N HIS A 100 -1.06 0.58 -2.43
CA HIS A 100 -1.13 1.02 -3.82
C HIS A 100 -0.16 0.17 -4.65
N MET A 101 -0.64 -0.37 -5.78
CA MET A 101 0.12 -1.35 -6.54
C MET A 101 -0.19 -1.29 -8.03
N ALA A 102 0.87 -1.25 -8.84
CA ALA A 102 0.76 -1.30 -10.30
C ALA A 102 -0.27 -0.30 -10.86
N GLY A 103 -0.38 0.88 -10.23
CA GLY A 103 -1.40 1.86 -10.55
C GLY A 103 -1.12 2.57 -11.86
N ASN A 104 0.13 2.90 -12.15
CA ASN A 104 0.49 3.64 -13.36
C ASN A 104 1.71 3.03 -14.05
N ARG A 105 1.89 3.42 -15.34
CA ARG A 105 2.98 2.91 -16.16
C ARG A 105 4.36 3.34 -15.66
N GLU A 106 4.45 4.48 -14.98
CA GLU A 106 5.70 4.99 -14.45
C GLU A 106 6.22 4.15 -13.29
N GLU A 107 5.33 3.68 -12.41
CA GLU A 107 5.66 2.71 -11.36
C GLU A 107 6.14 1.39 -11.97
N PHE A 108 5.41 0.88 -12.97
CA PHE A 108 5.78 -0.35 -13.68
C PHE A 108 7.18 -0.23 -14.31
N ASN A 109 7.43 0.87 -15.04
CA ASN A 109 8.72 1.12 -15.69
C ASN A 109 9.84 1.31 -14.67
N PHE A 110 9.55 1.99 -13.55
CA PHE A 110 10.50 2.18 -12.46
C PHE A 110 10.94 0.85 -11.86
N ILE A 111 10.00 0.01 -11.47
CA ILE A 111 10.30 -1.28 -10.86
C ILE A 111 10.97 -2.22 -11.85
N LYS A 112 10.41 -2.38 -13.04
CA LYS A 112 10.88 -3.39 -13.99
C LYS A 112 12.17 -3.00 -14.70
N TYR A 113 12.26 -1.74 -15.13
CA TYR A 113 13.35 -1.27 -15.99
C TYR A 113 14.28 -0.26 -15.33
N GLY A 114 13.98 0.20 -14.11
CA GLY A 114 14.74 1.24 -13.43
C GLY A 114 14.67 2.62 -14.09
N SER A 115 13.70 2.82 -15.00
CA SER A 115 13.59 4.01 -15.85
C SER A 115 12.21 4.64 -15.73
N SER A 116 12.13 5.82 -15.14
CA SER A 116 10.93 6.67 -15.10
C SER A 116 11.26 8.00 -14.42
N PRO A 117 10.35 8.97 -14.41
CA PRO A 117 10.51 10.17 -13.59
C PRO A 117 10.80 9.88 -12.11
N PHE A 118 10.29 8.77 -11.56
CA PHE A 118 10.57 8.34 -10.18
C PHE A 118 12.05 8.01 -9.96
N SER A 119 12.76 7.51 -10.97
CA SER A 119 14.20 7.22 -10.86
C SER A 119 15.03 8.49 -10.67
N VAL A 120 14.66 9.58 -11.33
CA VAL A 120 15.33 10.88 -11.20
C VAL A 120 15.15 11.41 -9.78
N HIS A 121 13.92 11.42 -9.28
CA HIS A 121 13.61 11.84 -7.90
C HIS A 121 14.38 11.01 -6.86
N THR A 122 14.45 9.70 -7.05
CA THR A 122 15.19 8.80 -6.16
C THR A 122 16.69 9.09 -6.20
N MET A 123 17.25 9.39 -7.37
CA MET A 123 18.66 9.77 -7.50
C MET A 123 19.00 11.09 -6.81
N ASP A 124 18.11 12.07 -6.87
CA ASP A 124 18.30 13.34 -6.16
C ASP A 124 18.22 13.16 -4.64
N GLN A 125 17.34 12.28 -4.15
CA GLN A 125 17.26 11.94 -2.74
C GLN A 125 18.49 11.15 -2.25
N LYS A 126 19.16 10.39 -3.11
CA LYS A 126 20.39 9.64 -2.75
C LYS A 126 21.51 10.53 -2.19
N ARG A 127 21.54 11.80 -2.52
CA ARG A 127 22.57 12.74 -2.04
C ARG A 127 22.60 12.93 -0.53
N GLY A 128 21.52 12.56 0.18
CA GLY A 128 21.42 12.68 1.64
C GLY A 128 21.32 11.36 2.39
N TYR A 129 21.26 10.22 1.70
CA TYR A 129 21.02 8.91 2.31
C TYR A 129 22.19 7.95 2.05
N VAL A 130 22.49 7.09 3.01
CA VAL A 130 23.62 6.15 2.91
C VAL A 130 23.19 4.76 2.45
N GLU A 131 22.00 4.31 2.83
CA GLU A 131 21.47 2.98 2.51
C GLU A 131 20.12 3.05 1.80
N ILE A 132 20.14 3.55 0.58
CA ILE A 132 18.97 3.46 -0.31
C ILE A 132 19.14 2.23 -1.21
N PRO A 133 18.05 1.52 -1.53
CA PRO A 133 18.12 0.45 -2.52
C PRO A 133 18.71 1.01 -3.81
N PRO A 134 19.66 0.32 -4.42
CA PRO A 134 19.97 0.58 -5.79
C PRO A 134 18.72 0.20 -6.59
N TRP A 135 17.99 1.17 -7.07
CA TRP A 135 16.89 0.92 -7.99
C TRP A 135 17.46 0.47 -9.33
N LEU A 136 18.05 -0.71 -9.31
CA LEU A 136 18.47 -1.43 -10.51
C LEU A 136 17.22 -2.01 -11.16
N PRO A 137 17.22 -2.17 -12.50
CA PRO A 137 16.16 -2.91 -13.16
C PRO A 137 15.95 -4.26 -12.47
N THR A 138 14.75 -4.48 -11.92
CA THR A 138 14.47 -5.75 -11.24
C THR A 138 14.05 -6.85 -12.21
N GLY A 139 13.67 -6.46 -13.45
CA GLY A 139 13.15 -7.37 -14.47
C GLY A 139 11.74 -7.91 -14.14
N THR A 140 11.16 -7.54 -13.00
CA THR A 140 9.87 -8.06 -12.54
C THR A 140 8.79 -6.97 -12.50
N THR A 141 7.53 -7.37 -12.38
CA THR A 141 6.39 -6.45 -12.23
C THR A 141 6.26 -5.95 -10.81
N PRO A 142 5.53 -4.85 -10.55
CA PRO A 142 5.26 -4.38 -9.20
C PRO A 142 4.65 -5.44 -8.28
N VAL A 143 3.71 -6.26 -8.77
CA VAL A 143 3.09 -7.34 -7.98
C VAL A 143 4.13 -8.36 -7.53
N ARG A 144 4.91 -8.90 -8.47
CA ARG A 144 5.94 -9.90 -8.15
C ARG A 144 7.11 -9.31 -7.35
N TYR A 145 7.41 -8.03 -7.54
CA TYR A 145 8.38 -7.32 -6.70
C TYR A 145 7.92 -7.27 -5.24
N ALA A 146 6.68 -6.84 -4.99
CA ALA A 146 6.11 -6.82 -3.64
C ALA A 146 6.08 -8.22 -3.01
N LEU A 147 5.64 -9.24 -3.79
CA LEU A 147 5.65 -10.63 -3.37
C LEU A 147 7.05 -11.11 -2.94
N ASN A 148 8.07 -10.82 -3.73
CA ASN A 148 9.46 -11.21 -3.43
C ASN A 148 9.99 -10.57 -2.13
N TRP A 149 9.37 -9.49 -1.67
CA TRP A 149 9.70 -8.82 -0.42
C TRP A 149 8.70 -9.12 0.72
N GLY A 150 7.88 -10.16 0.56
CA GLY A 150 7.00 -10.65 1.61
C GLY A 150 5.72 -9.84 1.83
N ALA A 151 5.28 -9.04 0.84
CA ALA A 151 4.11 -8.19 0.98
C ALA A 151 2.79 -8.94 1.20
N PHE A 152 2.70 -10.20 0.78
CA PHE A 152 1.48 -11.00 0.79
C PHE A 152 1.52 -12.15 1.81
N GLU A 153 2.41 -12.06 2.80
CA GLU A 153 2.54 -13.10 3.83
C GLU A 153 1.56 -12.97 4.99
N SER A 154 0.70 -11.95 4.98
CA SER A 154 -0.38 -11.77 5.96
C SER A 154 -1.74 -12.00 5.32
N ASP A 155 -2.73 -12.33 6.14
CA ASP A 155 -4.12 -12.36 5.74
C ASP A 155 -4.68 -10.93 5.53
N ASN A 156 -5.85 -10.82 4.86
CA ASN A 156 -6.55 -9.54 4.66
C ASN A 156 -5.72 -8.44 3.96
N VAL A 157 -5.09 -8.79 2.85
CA VAL A 157 -4.34 -7.85 2.01
C VAL A 157 -5.23 -7.27 0.93
N LEU A 158 -5.24 -5.94 0.80
CA LEU A 158 -5.93 -5.18 -0.23
C LEU A 158 -4.93 -4.50 -1.16
N ALA A 159 -4.87 -4.92 -2.41
CA ALA A 159 -4.12 -4.24 -3.48
C ALA A 159 -5.01 -3.20 -4.17
N ILE A 160 -4.55 -1.96 -4.27
CA ILE A 160 -5.31 -0.84 -4.83
C ILE A 160 -4.78 -0.52 -6.22
N HIS A 161 -5.70 -0.28 -7.15
CA HIS A 161 -5.52 -0.01 -8.58
C HIS A 161 -5.30 -1.26 -9.44
N CYS A 162 -4.15 -1.92 -9.37
CA CYS A 162 -3.77 -3.09 -10.18
C CYS A 162 -4.07 -2.93 -11.68
N VAL A 163 -3.69 -1.78 -12.26
CA VAL A 163 -3.96 -1.44 -13.68
C VAL A 163 -2.95 -2.12 -14.60
N HIS A 164 -1.65 -2.05 -14.24
CA HIS A 164 -0.54 -2.56 -15.07
C HIS A 164 -0.05 -3.91 -14.55
N VAL A 165 -0.91 -4.92 -14.67
CA VAL A 165 -0.65 -6.31 -14.27
C VAL A 165 -0.73 -7.24 -15.47
N ASP A 166 0.01 -8.34 -15.44
CA ASP A 166 -0.09 -9.43 -16.42
C ASP A 166 -0.83 -10.64 -15.82
N ASP A 167 -1.10 -11.68 -16.66
CA ASP A 167 -1.83 -12.88 -16.24
C ASP A 167 -1.16 -13.59 -15.04
N LYS A 168 0.18 -13.56 -14.99
CA LYS A 168 0.93 -14.15 -13.87
C LYS A 168 0.77 -13.33 -12.59
N ASP A 169 0.63 -12.01 -12.70
CA ASP A 169 0.34 -11.15 -11.57
C ASP A 169 -1.06 -11.44 -11.00
N VAL A 170 -2.06 -11.57 -11.88
CA VAL A 170 -3.43 -11.92 -11.49
C VAL A 170 -3.45 -13.28 -10.78
N GLN A 171 -2.74 -14.27 -11.35
CA GLN A 171 -2.60 -15.58 -10.72
C GLN A 171 -1.97 -15.49 -9.33
N LYS A 172 -0.92 -14.67 -9.15
CA LYS A 172 -0.28 -14.48 -7.85
C LYS A 172 -1.20 -13.80 -6.84
N LEU A 173 -1.92 -12.76 -7.24
CA LEU A 173 -2.92 -12.13 -6.37
C LEU A 173 -3.96 -13.13 -5.89
N LYS A 174 -4.43 -14.02 -6.77
CA LYS A 174 -5.38 -15.09 -6.44
C LYS A 174 -4.76 -16.15 -5.52
N GLU A 175 -3.54 -16.63 -5.78
CA GLU A 175 -2.84 -17.61 -4.97
C GLU A 175 -2.64 -17.16 -3.51
N TYR A 176 -2.44 -15.87 -3.29
CA TYR A 176 -2.25 -15.26 -1.98
C TYR A 176 -3.51 -14.64 -1.39
N ASP A 177 -4.68 -14.89 -1.99
CA ASP A 177 -5.98 -14.36 -1.55
C ASP A 177 -5.99 -12.83 -1.36
N VAL A 178 -5.31 -12.12 -2.25
CA VAL A 178 -5.22 -10.66 -2.22
C VAL A 178 -6.47 -10.06 -2.86
N ALA A 179 -7.23 -9.31 -2.08
CA ALA A 179 -8.35 -8.54 -2.61
C ALA A 179 -7.88 -7.37 -3.48
N VAL A 180 -8.63 -7.04 -4.54
CA VAL A 180 -8.29 -5.93 -5.43
C VAL A 180 -9.35 -4.84 -5.38
N ALA A 181 -8.95 -3.62 -5.02
CA ALA A 181 -9.78 -2.43 -5.11
C ALA A 181 -9.51 -1.69 -6.43
N VAL A 182 -10.42 -1.79 -7.37
CA VAL A 182 -10.35 -1.05 -8.63
C VAL A 182 -10.91 0.36 -8.45
N CYS A 183 -10.16 1.37 -8.90
CA CYS A 183 -10.50 2.80 -8.75
C CYS A 183 -10.74 3.47 -10.11
N PRO A 184 -11.80 3.11 -10.87
CA PRO A 184 -11.94 3.49 -12.27
C PRO A 184 -12.01 5.01 -12.49
N ARG A 185 -12.67 5.73 -11.59
CA ARG A 185 -12.77 7.19 -11.66
C ARG A 185 -11.43 7.88 -11.43
N CYS A 186 -10.68 7.43 -10.42
CA CYS A 186 -9.34 7.93 -10.15
C CYS A 186 -8.37 7.59 -11.29
N ASN A 187 -8.41 6.35 -11.78
CA ASN A 187 -7.58 5.89 -12.87
C ASN A 187 -7.82 6.70 -14.16
N ALA A 188 -9.08 7.01 -14.49
CA ALA A 188 -9.43 7.84 -15.63
C ALA A 188 -8.96 9.29 -15.46
N GLN A 189 -9.15 9.87 -14.28
CA GLN A 189 -8.77 11.26 -14.00
C GLN A 189 -7.25 11.47 -14.05
N LEU A 190 -6.48 10.48 -13.63
CA LEU A 190 -5.01 10.51 -13.62
C LEU A 190 -4.38 9.90 -14.88
N GLY A 191 -5.16 9.45 -15.86
CA GLY A 191 -4.63 8.83 -17.07
C GLY A 191 -3.88 7.51 -16.82
N MET A 192 -4.22 6.80 -15.74
CA MET A 192 -3.51 5.58 -15.32
C MET A 192 -3.83 4.37 -16.22
N GLY A 193 -4.99 4.35 -16.87
CA GLY A 193 -5.47 3.25 -17.69
C GLY A 193 -6.65 2.51 -17.07
N VAL A 194 -6.94 1.32 -17.59
CA VAL A 194 -8.09 0.48 -17.19
C VAL A 194 -7.58 -0.82 -16.57
N ALA A 195 -8.00 -1.12 -15.37
CA ALA A 195 -7.66 -2.39 -14.72
C ALA A 195 -8.37 -3.57 -15.41
N PRO A 196 -7.74 -4.76 -15.48
CA PRO A 196 -8.31 -5.93 -16.15
C PRO A 196 -9.36 -6.63 -15.26
N ILE A 197 -10.52 -5.98 -15.07
CA ILE A 197 -11.57 -6.43 -14.13
C ILE A 197 -12.04 -7.84 -14.46
N ASN A 198 -12.18 -8.16 -15.75
CA ASN A 198 -12.65 -9.49 -16.15
C ASN A 198 -11.69 -10.61 -15.74
N GLU A 199 -10.39 -10.31 -15.65
CA GLU A 199 -9.38 -11.29 -15.22
C GLU A 199 -9.42 -11.48 -13.71
N PHE A 200 -9.72 -10.43 -12.94
CA PHE A 200 -9.90 -10.55 -11.48
C PHE A 200 -11.17 -11.30 -11.07
N MET A 201 -12.17 -11.37 -11.96
CA MET A 201 -13.46 -12.05 -11.70
C MET A 201 -13.44 -13.56 -12.07
N ARG A 202 -12.35 -14.07 -12.65
CA ARG A 202 -12.14 -15.48 -12.99
C ARG A 202 -11.42 -16.25 -11.89
#